data_e2172f0f2f4f3e1da02b2087d9237dcc
#
_entry.id   e2172f0f2f4f3e1da02b2087d9237dcc
#
_cell.length_a   1.000
_cell.length_b   1.000
_cell.length_c   1.000
_cell.angle_alpha   90.00
_cell.angle_beta   90.00
_cell.angle_gamma   90.00
#
_symmetry.space_group_name_H-M   'P 1'
#
loop_
_entity.id
_entity.type
_entity.pdbx_description
1 polymer ?
#
loop_
_entity_poly.entity_id
_entity_poly.type
_entity_poly.pdbx_seq_one_letter_code
_entity_poly.pdbx_strand_id
1 'polypeptide(L)'
;MSEGPATPDGSGQRSDLPTRQSLRARYGERLRWLVLATLMLGTISSIVSSTIVNVAIPDLSRHFVLGQERAQWVAASFMVAMTLSMLLTPWLLNRYGLRRTFLGASLLLGAGGLLGGFSPTYGVMIAMRVAEGIAAGIMQPLPNILILRVFEEREQGKAISMFGFGVVLAPALGPSLGGFLVEAFGWRSIFFVVVPLTLLAVLMARRFMAVDSIMMGERQPLDWRGLGLAGIATVSLLNGVVELRESIAAGLALSGFGVLMLAAFVMWQLRAAYPLMNMRLYSYRQFAAGAVVAFIYGAGLFGSTYLLPVYMQMALEYTPSRAGLVLFPAGVMLALTIAVAGRFTHRIAPHVQVSFGLALLSLSFLLLALGSRATPYLVLVALAVLGRIGLGCILPSLTLGAMRGVDFTLIAQGSSCINFLRQLGGAIGVSLAGVGLQWRLAEHGALLGQAGDSALQAARIRAFDETFLAVGVVIASAMLAAWRIRPRPAPAA
;
A
#
# COMPACT_ATOMS: atom_id res chain seq x y z
N MET A 1 -65.56 9.39 -31.87
CA MET A 1 -65.16 10.40 -30.89
C MET A 1 -65.41 9.83 -29.52
N SER A 2 -64.32 9.37 -28.82
CA SER A 2 -64.29 9.25 -27.39
C SER A 2 -62.80 9.08 -27.02
N GLU A 3 -62.23 10.14 -26.50
CA GLU A 3 -60.89 10.16 -25.92
C GLU A 3 -60.89 9.33 -24.61
N GLY A 4 -60.07 8.29 -24.56
CA GLY A 4 -59.81 7.55 -23.34
C GLY A 4 -58.80 8.32 -22.45
N PRO A 5 -58.90 8.23 -21.11
CA PRO A 5 -58.05 8.97 -20.20
C PRO A 5 -56.62 8.44 -20.22
N ALA A 6 -55.67 9.37 -20.33
CA ALA A 6 -54.24 9.10 -20.21
C ALA A 6 -53.92 8.52 -18.82
N THR A 7 -53.29 7.36 -18.80
CA THR A 7 -52.71 6.77 -17.58
C THR A 7 -51.55 7.64 -17.09
N PRO A 8 -51.47 7.98 -15.80
CA PRO A 8 -50.32 8.71 -15.26
C PRO A 8 -49.07 7.81 -15.26
N ASP A 9 -48.09 8.31 -15.99
CA ASP A 9 -46.76 7.71 -16.12
C ASP A 9 -46.07 7.59 -14.76
N GLY A 10 -45.86 6.38 -14.31
CA GLY A 10 -45.28 6.04 -13.01
C GLY A 10 -43.74 6.32 -12.88
N SER A 11 -43.24 7.41 -13.53
CA SER A 11 -41.82 7.75 -13.55
C SER A 11 -41.36 8.72 -12.43
N GLY A 12 -42.22 8.98 -11.43
CA GLY A 12 -42.06 10.06 -10.46
C GLY A 12 -41.12 9.85 -9.27
N GLN A 13 -40.34 8.76 -9.14
CA GLN A 13 -39.56 8.53 -7.91
C GLN A 13 -38.07 8.18 -8.10
N ARG A 14 -37.47 8.46 -9.26
CA ARG A 14 -36.00 8.30 -9.43
C ARG A 14 -35.20 9.61 -9.49
N SER A 15 -35.78 10.75 -9.19
CA SER A 15 -35.20 12.07 -9.47
C SER A 15 -34.32 12.71 -8.41
N ASP A 16 -34.15 12.10 -7.22
CA ASP A 16 -33.38 12.74 -6.11
C ASP A 16 -31.91 12.32 -6.02
N LEU A 17 -31.45 11.39 -6.85
CA LEU A 17 -30.06 10.96 -6.82
C LEU A 17 -29.17 11.91 -7.65
N PRO A 18 -28.03 12.39 -7.12
CA PRO A 18 -27.18 13.34 -7.80
C PRO A 18 -26.61 12.75 -9.10
N THR A 19 -27.00 13.32 -10.23
CA THR A 19 -26.41 13.02 -11.53
C THR A 19 -25.10 13.81 -11.70
N ARG A 20 -24.22 13.37 -12.61
CA ARG A 20 -22.98 14.08 -12.91
C ARG A 20 -23.26 15.50 -13.40
N GLN A 21 -24.29 15.68 -14.20
CA GLN A 21 -24.62 16.96 -14.78
C GLN A 21 -25.11 17.95 -13.71
N SER A 22 -25.94 17.50 -12.76
CA SER A 22 -26.43 18.33 -11.65
C SER A 22 -25.29 18.69 -10.67
N LEU A 23 -24.37 17.75 -10.37
CA LEU A 23 -23.21 18.02 -9.51
C LEU A 23 -22.21 18.97 -10.20
N ARG A 24 -21.97 18.80 -11.52
CA ARG A 24 -21.07 19.69 -12.26
C ARG A 24 -21.64 21.10 -12.38
N ALA A 25 -22.95 21.25 -12.58
CA ALA A 25 -23.62 22.54 -12.56
C ALA A 25 -23.50 23.25 -11.22
N ARG A 26 -23.54 22.49 -10.10
CA ARG A 26 -23.49 23.04 -8.74
C ARG A 26 -22.05 23.34 -8.25
N TYR A 27 -21.07 22.49 -8.56
CA TYR A 27 -19.71 22.56 -8.01
C TYR A 27 -18.63 22.90 -9.07
N GLY A 28 -18.98 22.92 -10.35
CA GLY A 28 -18.06 23.23 -11.46
C GLY A 28 -16.83 22.31 -11.44
N GLU A 29 -15.67 22.90 -11.71
CA GLU A 29 -14.36 22.21 -11.72
C GLU A 29 -13.90 21.73 -10.32
N ARG A 30 -14.47 22.27 -9.24
CA ARG A 30 -14.15 21.84 -7.86
C ARG A 30 -14.66 20.43 -7.56
N LEU A 31 -15.66 19.94 -8.34
CA LEU A 31 -16.23 18.61 -8.12
C LEU A 31 -15.16 17.51 -8.12
N ARG A 32 -14.21 17.52 -9.07
CA ARG A 32 -13.15 16.51 -9.16
C ARG A 32 -12.26 16.48 -7.91
N TRP A 33 -11.97 17.64 -7.31
CA TRP A 33 -11.20 17.74 -6.08
C TRP A 33 -11.97 17.26 -4.85
N LEU A 34 -13.28 17.52 -4.80
CA LEU A 34 -14.17 17.02 -3.74
C LEU A 34 -14.30 15.49 -3.79
N VAL A 35 -14.40 14.92 -5.00
CA VAL A 35 -14.38 13.46 -5.17
C VAL A 35 -13.04 12.88 -4.77
N LEU A 36 -11.92 13.51 -5.14
CA LEU A 36 -10.59 13.07 -4.73
C LEU A 36 -10.43 13.13 -3.20
N ALA A 37 -10.87 14.21 -2.55
CA ALA A 37 -10.85 14.34 -1.09
C ALA A 37 -11.69 13.26 -0.40
N THR A 38 -12.83 12.90 -0.99
CA THR A 38 -13.68 11.80 -0.51
C THR A 38 -12.94 10.45 -0.57
N LEU A 39 -12.33 10.14 -1.71
CA LEU A 39 -11.53 8.91 -1.87
C LEU A 39 -10.32 8.92 -0.93
N MET A 40 -9.67 10.07 -0.76
CA MET A 40 -8.53 10.23 0.15
C MET A 40 -8.94 9.94 1.60
N LEU A 41 -10.08 10.42 2.06
CA LEU A 41 -10.58 10.14 3.41
C LEU A 41 -10.83 8.65 3.62
N GLY A 42 -11.45 7.95 2.66
CA GLY A 42 -11.62 6.49 2.74
C GLY A 42 -10.30 5.73 2.77
N THR A 43 -9.33 6.15 1.95
CA THR A 43 -7.99 5.55 1.95
C THR A 43 -7.24 5.82 3.26
N ILE A 44 -7.32 7.03 3.82
CA ILE A 44 -6.75 7.37 5.13
C ILE A 44 -7.37 6.47 6.21
N SER A 45 -8.70 6.32 6.21
CA SER A 45 -9.41 5.45 7.17
C SER A 45 -8.89 4.01 7.10
N SER A 46 -8.67 3.48 5.89
CA SER A 46 -8.14 2.13 5.70
C SER A 46 -6.69 1.96 6.17
N ILE A 47 -5.85 2.98 5.97
CA ILE A 47 -4.46 2.97 6.41
C ILE A 47 -4.36 3.10 7.93
N VAL A 48 -5.19 3.96 8.55
CA VAL A 48 -5.29 4.05 10.01
C VAL A 48 -5.70 2.69 10.57
N SER A 49 -6.74 2.03 10.03
CA SER A 49 -7.13 0.67 10.45
C SER A 49 -5.98 -0.34 10.35
N SER A 50 -5.15 -0.26 9.29
CA SER A 50 -4.04 -1.19 9.10
C SER A 50 -2.90 -1.00 10.10
N THR A 51 -2.65 0.22 10.56
CA THR A 51 -1.48 0.56 11.36
C THR A 51 -1.78 0.63 12.85
N ILE A 52 -2.97 1.07 13.22
CA ILE A 52 -3.38 1.27 14.62
C ILE A 52 -3.41 -0.05 15.40
N VAL A 53 -3.76 -1.15 14.74
CA VAL A 53 -3.89 -2.48 15.40
C VAL A 53 -2.55 -3.01 15.92
N ASN A 54 -1.42 -2.59 15.32
CA ASN A 54 -0.10 -3.06 15.74
C ASN A 54 0.22 -2.73 17.20
N VAL A 55 -0.33 -1.63 17.72
CA VAL A 55 -0.15 -1.21 19.11
C VAL A 55 -0.95 -2.08 20.08
N ALA A 56 -2.09 -2.61 19.63
CA ALA A 56 -2.96 -3.44 20.44
C ALA A 56 -2.62 -4.95 20.43
N ILE A 57 -1.65 -5.40 19.61
CA ILE A 57 -1.27 -6.81 19.51
C ILE A 57 -0.96 -7.44 20.87
N PRO A 58 -0.20 -6.80 21.81
CA PRO A 58 0.05 -7.36 23.12
C PRO A 58 -1.22 -7.54 23.97
N ASP A 59 -2.15 -6.59 23.90
CA ASP A 59 -3.42 -6.64 24.63
C ASP A 59 -4.36 -7.68 24.05
N LEU A 60 -4.42 -7.81 22.73
CA LEU A 60 -5.16 -8.86 22.02
C LEU A 60 -4.61 -10.25 22.37
N SER A 61 -3.29 -10.40 22.41
CA SER A 61 -2.62 -11.64 22.81
C SER A 61 -3.03 -12.06 24.22
N ARG A 62 -3.04 -11.11 25.17
CA ARG A 62 -3.48 -11.35 26.56
C ARG A 62 -4.96 -11.67 26.65
N HIS A 63 -5.80 -10.90 25.95
CA HIS A 63 -7.27 -11.05 26.03
C HIS A 63 -7.76 -12.39 25.47
N PHE A 64 -7.23 -12.84 24.34
CA PHE A 64 -7.62 -14.10 23.69
C PHE A 64 -6.73 -15.29 24.08
N VAL A 65 -5.78 -15.09 25.01
CA VAL A 65 -4.81 -16.12 25.46
C VAL A 65 -4.08 -16.75 24.27
N LEU A 66 -3.48 -15.89 23.42
CA LEU A 66 -2.81 -16.29 22.19
C LEU A 66 -1.29 -16.29 22.39
N GLY A 67 -0.60 -17.23 21.73
CA GLY A 67 0.84 -17.10 21.50
C GLY A 67 1.13 -15.92 20.55
N GLN A 68 2.37 -15.43 20.60
CA GLN A 68 2.79 -14.27 19.81
C GLN A 68 2.57 -14.46 18.28
N GLU A 69 2.78 -15.68 17.78
CA GLU A 69 2.55 -16.06 16.39
C GLU A 69 1.08 -15.85 15.97
N ARG A 70 0.13 -16.37 16.76
CA ARG A 70 -1.31 -16.20 16.46
C ARG A 70 -1.73 -14.74 16.57
N ALA A 71 -1.19 -13.98 17.51
CA ALA A 71 -1.53 -12.58 17.66
C ALA A 71 -1.12 -11.73 16.43
N GLN A 72 0.00 -12.08 15.77
CA GLN A 72 0.44 -11.42 14.55
C GLN A 72 -0.51 -11.61 13.37
N TRP A 73 -1.29 -12.70 13.34
CA TRP A 73 -2.29 -12.93 12.28
C TRP A 73 -3.40 -11.87 12.26
N VAL A 74 -3.62 -11.14 13.36
CA VAL A 74 -4.56 -10.00 13.37
C VAL A 74 -4.13 -8.90 12.40
N ALA A 75 -2.84 -8.64 12.28
CA ALA A 75 -2.30 -7.70 11.29
C ALA A 75 -2.09 -8.36 9.92
N ALA A 76 -1.56 -9.59 9.87
CA ALA A 76 -1.22 -10.28 8.64
C ALA A 76 -2.45 -10.60 7.78
N SER A 77 -3.56 -11.07 8.38
CA SER A 77 -4.80 -11.37 7.66
C SER A 77 -5.38 -10.16 6.94
N PHE A 78 -5.33 -8.99 7.57
CA PHE A 78 -5.69 -7.72 6.93
C PHE A 78 -4.80 -7.42 5.72
N MET A 79 -3.48 -7.54 5.87
CA MET A 79 -2.52 -7.22 4.82
C MET A 79 -2.64 -8.16 3.61
N VAL A 80 -2.83 -9.45 3.83
CA VAL A 80 -3.06 -10.44 2.76
C VAL A 80 -4.36 -10.12 2.02
N ALA A 81 -5.46 -9.94 2.76
CA ALA A 81 -6.75 -9.60 2.17
C ALA A 81 -6.71 -8.28 1.39
N MET A 82 -6.02 -7.26 1.92
CA MET A 82 -5.82 -5.97 1.26
C MET A 82 -5.03 -6.14 -0.05
N THR A 83 -3.94 -6.89 -0.03
CA THR A 83 -3.09 -7.10 -1.21
C THR A 83 -3.89 -7.75 -2.35
N LEU A 84 -4.62 -8.81 -2.06
CA LEU A 84 -5.39 -9.56 -3.07
C LEU A 84 -6.58 -8.75 -3.60
N SER A 85 -7.29 -8.06 -2.74
CA SER A 85 -8.50 -7.32 -3.13
C SER A 85 -8.21 -6.08 -3.99
N MET A 86 -6.97 -5.59 -4.04
CA MET A 86 -6.56 -4.57 -5.03
C MET A 86 -6.82 -5.02 -6.47
N LEU A 87 -6.68 -6.32 -6.76
CA LEU A 87 -6.94 -6.88 -8.09
C LEU A 87 -8.42 -6.90 -8.46
N LEU A 88 -9.32 -6.85 -7.47
CA LEU A 88 -10.78 -6.79 -7.68
C LEU A 88 -11.28 -5.40 -8.08
N THR A 89 -10.52 -4.35 -7.78
CA THR A 89 -10.97 -2.97 -7.96
C THR A 89 -11.40 -2.66 -9.40
N PRO A 90 -10.68 -3.06 -10.47
CA PRO A 90 -11.09 -2.79 -11.84
C PRO A 90 -12.41 -3.47 -12.20
N TRP A 91 -12.59 -4.72 -11.77
CA TRP A 91 -13.82 -5.47 -11.99
C TRP A 91 -15.01 -4.82 -11.29
N LEU A 92 -14.85 -4.40 -10.04
CA LEU A 92 -15.89 -3.69 -9.28
C LEU A 92 -16.25 -2.36 -9.91
N LEU A 93 -15.25 -1.60 -10.39
CA LEU A 93 -15.48 -0.33 -11.09
C LEU A 93 -16.26 -0.53 -12.39
N ASN A 94 -15.91 -1.54 -13.18
CA ASN A 94 -16.60 -1.83 -14.43
C ASN A 94 -18.06 -2.31 -14.19
N ARG A 95 -18.29 -3.07 -13.12
CA ARG A 95 -19.62 -3.65 -12.84
C ARG A 95 -20.55 -2.70 -12.09
N TYR A 96 -20.06 -1.94 -11.12
CA TYR A 96 -20.88 -1.14 -10.20
C TYR A 96 -20.59 0.36 -10.28
N GLY A 97 -19.52 0.77 -10.94
CA GLY A 97 -19.06 2.15 -11.01
C GLY A 97 -18.41 2.65 -9.72
N LEU A 98 -17.83 3.85 -9.78
CA LEU A 98 -17.02 4.42 -8.71
C LEU A 98 -17.80 4.59 -7.39
N ARG A 99 -18.98 5.20 -7.46
CA ARG A 99 -19.79 5.52 -6.27
C ARG A 99 -20.19 4.27 -5.49
N ARG A 100 -20.76 3.25 -6.16
CA ARG A 100 -21.23 2.04 -5.48
C ARG A 100 -20.05 1.23 -4.94
N THR A 101 -18.96 1.12 -5.69
CA THR A 101 -17.72 0.44 -5.26
C THR A 101 -17.14 1.09 -4.02
N PHE A 102 -17.02 2.42 -4.01
CA PHE A 102 -16.49 3.14 -2.84
C PHE A 102 -17.42 3.08 -1.63
N LEU A 103 -18.72 3.26 -1.82
CA LEU A 103 -19.70 3.14 -0.73
C LEU A 103 -19.71 1.74 -0.14
N GLY A 104 -19.71 0.68 -0.97
CA GLY A 104 -19.66 -0.71 -0.50
C GLY A 104 -18.38 -1.00 0.29
N ALA A 105 -17.23 -0.56 -0.20
CA ALA A 105 -15.96 -0.71 0.50
C ALA A 105 -15.92 0.09 1.81
N SER A 106 -16.42 1.35 1.81
CA SER A 106 -16.49 2.17 3.04
C SER A 106 -17.41 1.56 4.10
N LEU A 107 -18.57 1.05 3.69
CA LEU A 107 -19.49 0.37 4.60
C LEU A 107 -18.90 -0.93 5.15
N LEU A 108 -18.19 -1.71 4.29
CA LEU A 108 -17.51 -2.93 4.72
C LEU A 108 -16.40 -2.62 5.72
N LEU A 109 -15.60 -1.56 5.50
CA LEU A 109 -14.56 -1.11 6.42
C LEU A 109 -15.15 -0.67 7.76
N GLY A 110 -16.21 0.14 7.75
CA GLY A 110 -16.88 0.61 8.96
C GLY A 110 -17.57 -0.51 9.72
N ALA A 111 -18.25 -1.44 9.03
CA ALA A 111 -18.86 -2.61 9.66
C ALA A 111 -17.81 -3.57 10.24
N GLY A 112 -16.69 -3.80 9.52
CA GLY A 112 -15.57 -4.58 10.01
C GLY A 112 -14.98 -3.98 11.29
N GLY A 113 -14.77 -2.66 11.32
CA GLY A 113 -14.32 -1.94 12.52
C GLY A 113 -15.31 -2.05 13.67
N LEU A 114 -16.59 -1.79 13.41
CA LEU A 114 -17.61 -1.87 14.44
C LEU A 114 -17.72 -3.28 15.04
N LEU A 115 -17.88 -4.30 14.20
CA LEU A 115 -18.00 -5.70 14.62
C LEU A 115 -16.67 -6.25 15.18
N GLY A 116 -15.54 -5.79 14.68
CA GLY A 116 -14.21 -6.12 15.19
C GLY A 116 -14.02 -5.65 16.64
N GLY A 117 -14.50 -4.44 16.97
CA GLY A 117 -14.51 -3.93 18.35
C GLY A 117 -15.39 -4.73 19.32
N PHE A 118 -16.45 -5.36 18.82
CA PHE A 118 -17.33 -6.23 19.60
C PHE A 118 -17.00 -7.72 19.50
N SER A 119 -15.88 -8.10 18.84
CA SER A 119 -15.57 -9.51 18.62
C SER A 119 -15.48 -10.32 19.92
N PRO A 120 -16.26 -11.41 20.06
CA PRO A 120 -16.26 -12.25 21.25
C PRO A 120 -15.14 -13.31 21.20
N THR A 121 -14.68 -13.67 20.00
CA THR A 121 -13.67 -14.72 19.79
C THR A 121 -12.60 -14.26 18.80
N TYR A 122 -11.42 -14.87 18.91
CA TYR A 122 -10.32 -14.63 17.98
C TYR A 122 -10.71 -14.90 16.51
N GLY A 123 -11.50 -15.95 16.23
CA GLY A 123 -11.96 -16.26 14.87
C GLY A 123 -12.81 -15.16 14.25
N VAL A 124 -13.73 -14.57 15.02
CA VAL A 124 -14.52 -13.41 14.59
C VAL A 124 -13.63 -12.21 14.35
N MET A 125 -12.64 -11.96 15.23
CA MET A 125 -11.65 -10.89 15.04
C MET A 125 -10.93 -11.03 13.71
N ILE A 126 -10.38 -12.20 13.38
CA ILE A 126 -9.70 -12.47 12.12
C ILE A 126 -10.64 -12.27 10.93
N ALA A 127 -11.89 -12.75 11.01
CA ALA A 127 -12.86 -12.56 9.92
C ALA A 127 -13.14 -11.07 9.66
N MET A 128 -13.25 -10.26 10.72
CA MET A 128 -13.44 -8.81 10.60
C MET A 128 -12.18 -8.13 10.04
N ARG A 129 -10.98 -8.55 10.42
CA ARG A 129 -9.72 -8.06 9.85
C ARG A 129 -9.60 -8.38 8.35
N VAL A 130 -10.03 -9.57 7.94
CA VAL A 130 -10.11 -9.92 6.50
C VAL A 130 -11.11 -9.01 5.76
N ALA A 131 -12.29 -8.77 6.34
CA ALA A 131 -13.31 -7.88 5.75
C ALA A 131 -12.79 -6.43 5.60
N GLU A 132 -12.15 -5.89 6.65
CA GLU A 132 -11.49 -4.57 6.61
C GLU A 132 -10.36 -4.53 5.57
N GLY A 133 -9.56 -5.60 5.47
CA GLY A 133 -8.49 -5.74 4.47
C GLY A 133 -9.05 -5.72 3.04
N ILE A 134 -10.13 -6.46 2.77
CA ILE A 134 -10.82 -6.44 1.48
C ILE A 134 -11.26 -5.02 1.13
N ALA A 135 -11.90 -4.34 2.06
CA ALA A 135 -12.35 -2.95 1.87
C ALA A 135 -11.17 -2.02 1.57
N ALA A 136 -10.10 -2.12 2.36
CA ALA A 136 -8.89 -1.31 2.21
C ALA A 136 -8.23 -1.51 0.85
N GLY A 137 -8.10 -2.76 0.39
CA GLY A 137 -7.49 -3.07 -0.90
C GLY A 137 -8.31 -2.56 -2.10
N ILE A 138 -9.64 -2.61 -2.00
CA ILE A 138 -10.52 -2.02 -3.02
C ILE A 138 -10.33 -0.49 -3.08
N MET A 139 -10.18 0.19 -1.94
CA MET A 139 -10.06 1.64 -1.88
C MET A 139 -8.71 2.16 -2.36
N GLN A 140 -7.62 1.44 -2.15
CA GLN A 140 -6.25 1.90 -2.41
C GLN A 140 -6.00 2.37 -3.85
N PRO A 141 -6.43 1.67 -4.92
CA PRO A 141 -6.20 2.10 -6.30
C PRO A 141 -7.12 3.23 -6.76
N LEU A 142 -8.30 3.42 -6.11
CA LEU A 142 -9.35 4.33 -6.60
C LEU A 142 -8.89 5.78 -6.81
N PRO A 143 -8.12 6.41 -5.89
CA PRO A 143 -7.66 7.78 -6.11
C PRO A 143 -6.75 7.92 -7.33
N ASN A 144 -5.82 6.97 -7.53
CA ASN A 144 -4.93 6.99 -8.68
C ASN A 144 -5.70 6.80 -9.99
N ILE A 145 -6.69 5.88 -10.01
CA ILE A 145 -7.57 5.67 -11.17
C ILE A 145 -8.37 6.94 -11.48
N LEU A 146 -8.94 7.60 -10.46
CA LEU A 146 -9.65 8.87 -10.62
C LEU A 146 -8.74 9.94 -11.21
N ILE A 147 -7.54 10.11 -10.64
CA ILE A 147 -6.58 11.14 -11.08
C ILE A 147 -6.22 10.94 -12.54
N LEU A 148 -5.86 9.73 -12.93
CA LEU A 148 -5.44 9.42 -14.29
C LEU A 148 -6.57 9.53 -15.34
N ARG A 149 -7.83 9.35 -14.93
CA ARG A 149 -9.00 9.39 -15.86
C ARG A 149 -9.71 10.73 -15.92
N VAL A 150 -9.62 11.57 -14.87
CA VAL A 150 -10.48 12.75 -14.71
C VAL A 150 -9.69 14.06 -14.71
N PHE A 151 -8.43 14.02 -14.25
CA PHE A 151 -7.60 15.22 -14.19
C PHE A 151 -6.78 15.39 -15.47
N GLU A 152 -6.61 16.65 -15.90
CA GLU A 152 -5.72 16.99 -17.00
C GLU A 152 -4.27 16.65 -16.64
N GLU A 153 -3.45 16.25 -17.62
CA GLU A 153 -2.06 15.84 -17.39
C GLU A 153 -1.25 16.83 -16.55
N ARG A 154 -1.44 18.13 -16.78
CA ARG A 154 -0.77 19.20 -16.03
C ARG A 154 -1.16 19.26 -14.55
N GLU A 155 -2.33 18.74 -14.18
CA GLU A 155 -2.85 18.77 -12.81
C GLU A 155 -2.67 17.42 -12.07
N GLN A 156 -2.43 16.34 -12.79
CA GLN A 156 -2.27 15.00 -12.21
C GLN A 156 -1.16 14.97 -11.15
N GLY A 157 -0.04 15.64 -11.41
CA GLY A 157 1.06 15.73 -10.47
C GLY A 157 0.65 16.38 -9.14
N LYS A 158 -0.12 17.48 -9.20
CA LYS A 158 -0.66 18.16 -8.02
C LYS A 158 -1.66 17.26 -7.27
N ALA A 159 -2.53 16.58 -8.00
CA ALA A 159 -3.55 15.70 -7.42
C ALA A 159 -2.91 14.49 -6.71
N ILE A 160 -1.91 13.84 -7.34
CA ILE A 160 -1.15 12.74 -6.71
C ILE A 160 -0.39 13.22 -5.49
N SER A 161 0.18 14.42 -5.52
CA SER A 161 0.88 14.98 -4.36
C SER A 161 -0.05 15.22 -3.18
N MET A 162 -1.23 15.78 -3.43
CA MET A 162 -2.22 16.01 -2.38
C MET A 162 -2.70 14.70 -1.77
N PHE A 163 -2.97 13.71 -2.61
CA PHE A 163 -3.34 12.37 -2.18
C PHE A 163 -2.20 11.71 -1.39
N GLY A 164 -0.98 11.72 -1.93
CA GLY A 164 0.19 11.10 -1.31
C GLY A 164 0.55 11.72 0.04
N PHE A 165 0.44 13.04 0.18
CA PHE A 165 0.63 13.72 1.47
C PHE A 165 -0.32 13.18 2.55
N GLY A 166 -1.62 13.09 2.25
CA GLY A 166 -2.61 12.57 3.20
C GLY A 166 -2.39 11.09 3.56
N VAL A 167 -2.07 10.27 2.55
CA VAL A 167 -1.82 8.83 2.72
C VAL A 167 -0.58 8.55 3.57
N VAL A 168 0.47 9.35 3.42
CA VAL A 168 1.73 9.16 4.17
C VAL A 168 1.62 9.64 5.61
N LEU A 169 0.77 10.61 5.88
CA LEU A 169 0.53 11.09 7.24
C LEU A 169 -0.25 10.08 8.09
N ALA A 170 -1.13 9.29 7.47
CA ALA A 170 -1.97 8.31 8.16
C ALA A 170 -1.19 7.24 8.96
N PRO A 171 -0.12 6.59 8.42
CA PRO A 171 0.69 5.64 9.18
C PRO A 171 1.42 6.26 10.38
N ALA A 172 1.76 7.54 10.31
CA ALA A 172 2.42 8.23 11.42
C ALA A 172 1.44 8.52 12.57
N LEU A 173 0.18 8.80 12.24
CA LEU A 173 -0.87 9.05 13.22
C LEU A 173 -1.40 7.76 13.86
N GLY A 174 -1.44 6.64 13.13
CA GLY A 174 -2.02 5.38 13.59
C GLY A 174 -1.47 4.90 14.93
N PRO A 175 -0.16 4.66 15.07
CA PRO A 175 0.42 4.19 16.34
C PRO A 175 0.25 5.18 17.50
N SER A 176 0.38 6.48 17.26
CA SER A 176 0.24 7.50 18.31
C SER A 176 -1.19 7.59 18.84
N LEU A 177 -2.18 7.63 17.92
CA LEU A 177 -3.59 7.58 18.28
C LEU A 177 -3.94 6.23 18.93
N GLY A 178 -3.39 5.13 18.38
CA GLY A 178 -3.63 3.78 18.89
C GLY A 178 -3.13 3.61 20.31
N GLY A 179 -1.91 4.07 20.61
CA GLY A 179 -1.35 4.01 21.95
C GLY A 179 -2.23 4.74 22.98
N PHE A 180 -2.60 5.99 22.68
CA PHE A 180 -3.51 6.75 23.54
C PHE A 180 -4.87 6.06 23.73
N LEU A 181 -5.46 5.57 22.65
CA LEU A 181 -6.78 4.91 22.71
C LEU A 181 -6.74 3.59 23.48
N VAL A 182 -5.71 2.78 23.31
CA VAL A 182 -5.53 1.52 24.02
C VAL A 182 -5.36 1.78 25.52
N GLU A 183 -4.53 2.76 25.88
CA GLU A 183 -4.27 3.11 27.27
C GLU A 183 -5.50 3.69 27.97
N ALA A 184 -6.26 4.58 27.30
CA ALA A 184 -7.40 5.26 27.88
C ALA A 184 -8.70 4.43 27.87
N PHE A 185 -8.93 3.63 26.83
CA PHE A 185 -10.22 2.97 26.56
C PHE A 185 -10.10 1.47 26.24
N GLY A 186 -8.90 0.90 26.31
CA GLY A 186 -8.62 -0.49 25.99
C GLY A 186 -8.57 -0.78 24.49
N TRP A 187 -8.12 -2.00 24.13
CA TRP A 187 -7.85 -2.42 22.75
C TRP A 187 -9.05 -2.31 21.79
N ARG A 188 -10.29 -2.40 22.31
CA ARG A 188 -11.51 -2.31 21.47
C ARG A 188 -11.68 -0.94 20.81
N SER A 189 -11.19 0.11 21.43
CA SER A 189 -11.32 1.49 20.96
C SER A 189 -10.67 1.74 19.61
N ILE A 190 -9.58 1.03 19.28
CA ILE A 190 -8.88 1.19 18.00
C ILE A 190 -9.75 0.80 16.80
N PHE A 191 -10.67 -0.13 16.99
CA PHE A 191 -11.60 -0.53 15.94
C PHE A 191 -12.72 0.50 15.76
N PHE A 192 -13.18 1.12 16.84
CA PHE A 192 -14.24 2.12 16.78
C PHE A 192 -13.79 3.45 16.15
N VAL A 193 -12.51 3.81 16.22
CA VAL A 193 -12.01 5.05 15.62
C VAL A 193 -12.16 5.10 14.10
N VAL A 194 -12.20 3.94 13.44
CA VAL A 194 -12.37 3.84 11.98
C VAL A 194 -13.82 4.17 11.58
N VAL A 195 -14.79 3.92 12.46
CA VAL A 195 -16.23 4.08 12.18
C VAL A 195 -16.60 5.54 11.84
N PRO A 196 -16.27 6.56 12.66
CA PRO A 196 -16.59 7.95 12.31
C PRO A 196 -15.91 8.42 11.03
N LEU A 197 -14.67 7.97 10.76
CA LEU A 197 -13.95 8.32 9.53
C LEU A 197 -14.64 7.73 8.29
N THR A 198 -15.06 6.47 8.37
CA THR A 198 -15.78 5.81 7.27
C THR A 198 -17.19 6.39 7.08
N LEU A 199 -17.88 6.76 8.18
CA LEU A 199 -19.18 7.40 8.10
C LEU A 199 -19.08 8.75 7.38
N LEU A 200 -18.08 9.56 7.72
CA LEU A 200 -17.81 10.83 7.04
C LEU A 200 -17.50 10.59 5.54
N ALA A 201 -16.69 9.58 5.21
CA ALA A 201 -16.40 9.20 3.83
C ALA A 201 -17.67 8.79 3.06
N VAL A 202 -18.57 8.03 3.70
CA VAL A 202 -19.89 7.65 3.13
C VAL A 202 -20.78 8.88 2.89
N LEU A 203 -20.85 9.80 3.85
CA LEU A 203 -21.61 11.04 3.71
C LEU A 203 -21.07 11.91 2.56
N MET A 204 -19.75 12.09 2.50
CA MET A 204 -19.11 12.79 1.39
C MET A 204 -19.35 12.09 0.04
N ALA A 205 -19.28 10.76 -0.03
CA ALA A 205 -19.53 10.01 -1.24
C ALA A 205 -21.00 10.16 -1.71
N ARG A 206 -21.95 10.11 -0.78
CA ARG A 206 -23.37 10.36 -1.10
C ARG A 206 -23.58 11.77 -1.65
N ARG A 207 -22.83 12.75 -1.19
CA ARG A 207 -22.96 14.17 -1.54
C ARG A 207 -22.26 14.53 -2.84
N PHE A 208 -21.06 13.99 -3.11
CA PHE A 208 -20.18 14.46 -4.18
C PHE A 208 -19.97 13.45 -5.31
N MET A 209 -20.32 12.17 -5.12
CA MET A 209 -20.18 11.17 -6.18
C MET A 209 -21.49 10.98 -6.93
N ALA A 210 -21.42 11.10 -8.25
CA ALA A 210 -22.57 10.89 -9.13
C ALA A 210 -22.97 9.41 -9.17
N VAL A 211 -24.26 9.16 -9.41
CA VAL A 211 -24.79 7.81 -9.66
C VAL A 211 -24.36 7.32 -11.04
N ASP A 212 -24.35 8.25 -12.02
CA ASP A 212 -23.92 7.97 -13.38
C ASP A 212 -22.41 7.94 -13.44
N SER A 213 -21.84 6.77 -13.42
CA SER A 213 -20.40 6.61 -13.37
C SER A 213 -19.80 6.52 -14.78
N ILE A 214 -18.84 7.41 -15.10
CA ILE A 214 -18.01 7.33 -16.30
C ILE A 214 -17.15 6.05 -16.32
N MET A 215 -17.08 5.35 -15.20
CA MET A 215 -16.19 4.21 -15.00
C MET A 215 -16.91 2.87 -15.15
N MET A 216 -18.21 2.87 -15.52
CA MET A 216 -18.93 1.63 -15.84
C MET A 216 -18.50 1.14 -17.22
N GLY A 217 -17.94 -0.05 -17.27
CA GLY A 217 -17.66 -0.80 -18.50
C GLY A 217 -18.68 -1.92 -18.73
N GLU A 218 -18.36 -2.81 -19.64
CA GLU A 218 -19.15 -4.03 -19.87
C GLU A 218 -19.15 -4.91 -18.60
N ARG A 219 -20.30 -5.53 -18.32
CA ARG A 219 -20.45 -6.47 -17.19
C ARG A 219 -19.77 -7.78 -17.53
N GLN A 220 -18.57 -7.94 -17.02
CA GLN A 220 -17.77 -9.16 -17.19
C GLN A 220 -17.88 -10.04 -15.95
N PRO A 221 -17.81 -11.39 -16.09
CA PRO A 221 -17.72 -12.29 -14.95
C PRO A 221 -16.41 -12.10 -14.19
N LEU A 222 -16.41 -12.41 -12.89
CA LEU A 222 -15.20 -12.37 -12.07
C LEU A 222 -14.35 -13.62 -12.36
N ASP A 223 -13.06 -13.41 -12.55
CA ASP A 223 -12.08 -14.49 -12.68
C ASP A 223 -11.71 -15.07 -11.30
N TRP A 224 -12.59 -15.96 -10.79
CA TRP A 224 -12.38 -16.66 -9.52
C TRP A 224 -11.13 -17.54 -9.51
N ARG A 225 -10.79 -18.14 -10.66
CA ARG A 225 -9.61 -19.00 -10.79
C ARG A 225 -8.33 -18.16 -10.69
N GLY A 226 -8.27 -17.04 -11.39
CA GLY A 226 -7.17 -16.09 -11.28
C GLY A 226 -7.02 -15.57 -9.85
N LEU A 227 -8.12 -15.21 -9.19
CA LEU A 227 -8.09 -14.74 -7.81
C LEU A 227 -7.58 -15.81 -6.84
N GLY A 228 -8.03 -17.05 -6.99
CA GLY A 228 -7.57 -18.19 -6.19
C GLY A 228 -6.07 -18.46 -6.38
N LEU A 229 -5.58 -18.48 -7.63
CA LEU A 229 -4.16 -18.68 -7.93
C LEU A 229 -3.29 -17.56 -7.36
N ALA A 230 -3.71 -16.27 -7.53
CA ALA A 230 -3.01 -15.15 -6.94
C ALA A 230 -2.97 -15.21 -5.40
N GLY A 231 -4.09 -15.65 -4.78
CA GLY A 231 -4.19 -15.83 -3.34
C GLY A 231 -3.23 -16.92 -2.83
N ILE A 232 -3.27 -18.10 -3.41
CA ILE A 232 -2.39 -19.21 -3.04
C ILE A 232 -0.92 -18.81 -3.27
N ALA A 233 -0.58 -18.20 -4.41
CA ALA A 233 0.77 -17.74 -4.68
C ALA A 233 1.25 -16.73 -3.63
N THR A 234 0.45 -15.72 -3.32
CA THR A 234 0.82 -14.67 -2.35
C THR A 234 1.01 -15.25 -0.95
N VAL A 235 0.07 -16.06 -0.47
CA VAL A 235 0.13 -16.67 0.86
C VAL A 235 1.32 -17.63 0.97
N SER A 236 1.54 -18.47 -0.05
CA SER A 236 2.66 -19.42 -0.06
C SER A 236 4.01 -18.72 -0.12
N LEU A 237 4.15 -17.65 -0.92
CA LEU A 237 5.39 -16.86 -0.98
C LEU A 237 5.70 -16.18 0.37
N LEU A 238 4.70 -15.55 0.98
CA LEU A 238 4.91 -14.84 2.26
C LEU A 238 5.25 -15.81 3.40
N ASN A 239 4.49 -16.91 3.51
CA ASN A 239 4.77 -17.91 4.55
C ASN A 239 6.07 -18.67 4.26
N GLY A 240 6.37 -18.98 2.99
CA GLY A 240 7.60 -19.64 2.62
C GLY A 240 8.85 -18.84 2.98
N VAL A 241 8.83 -17.52 2.77
CA VAL A 241 9.94 -16.66 3.20
C VAL A 241 10.05 -16.61 4.73
N VAL A 242 8.94 -16.58 5.45
CA VAL A 242 8.96 -16.60 6.93
C VAL A 242 9.50 -17.94 7.44
N GLU A 243 9.08 -19.05 6.85
CA GLU A 243 9.51 -20.43 7.21
C GLU A 243 11.02 -20.67 7.01
N LEU A 244 11.68 -19.91 6.12
CA LEU A 244 13.15 -19.95 5.98
C LEU A 244 13.91 -19.68 7.28
N ARG A 245 13.26 -19.12 8.29
CA ARG A 245 13.84 -18.88 9.62
C ARG A 245 13.96 -20.16 10.43
N GLU A 246 12.98 -21.05 10.31
CA GLU A 246 12.87 -22.28 11.10
C GLU A 246 13.43 -23.47 10.36
N SER A 247 13.08 -23.60 9.06
CA SER A 247 13.52 -24.69 8.21
C SER A 247 13.77 -24.19 6.78
N ILE A 248 15.04 -24.21 6.35
CA ILE A 248 15.44 -23.84 4.99
C ILE A 248 14.71 -24.72 3.96
N ALA A 249 14.63 -26.04 4.21
CA ALA A 249 13.99 -26.97 3.29
C ALA A 249 12.49 -26.70 3.14
N ALA A 250 11.76 -26.53 4.26
CA ALA A 250 10.33 -26.24 4.24
C ALA A 250 10.06 -24.84 3.62
N GLY A 251 10.86 -23.85 3.96
CA GLY A 251 10.76 -22.48 3.42
C GLY A 251 11.00 -22.45 1.91
N LEU A 252 12.02 -23.16 1.41
CA LEU A 252 12.28 -23.28 -0.04
C LEU A 252 11.17 -24.02 -0.75
N ALA A 253 10.66 -25.14 -0.19
CA ALA A 253 9.56 -25.89 -0.77
C ALA A 253 8.30 -25.04 -0.89
N LEU A 254 7.92 -24.31 0.18
CA LEU A 254 6.73 -23.47 0.20
C LEU A 254 6.90 -22.23 -0.71
N SER A 255 8.07 -21.61 -0.73
CA SER A 255 8.38 -20.50 -1.65
C SER A 255 8.38 -20.98 -3.10
N GLY A 256 8.96 -22.15 -3.39
CA GLY A 256 8.95 -22.77 -4.71
C GLY A 256 7.53 -23.09 -5.19
N PHE A 257 6.68 -23.62 -4.31
CA PHE A 257 5.25 -23.81 -4.58
C PHE A 257 4.56 -22.47 -4.87
N GLY A 258 4.86 -21.41 -4.12
CA GLY A 258 4.35 -20.06 -4.34
C GLY A 258 4.75 -19.51 -5.71
N VAL A 259 6.01 -19.71 -6.14
CA VAL A 259 6.49 -19.33 -7.48
C VAL A 259 5.77 -20.13 -8.57
N LEU A 260 5.56 -21.42 -8.36
CA LEU A 260 4.80 -22.27 -9.29
C LEU A 260 3.36 -21.78 -9.45
N MET A 261 2.69 -21.43 -8.35
CA MET A 261 1.33 -20.89 -8.38
C MET A 261 1.29 -19.50 -9.03
N LEU A 262 2.33 -18.68 -8.86
CA LEU A 262 2.46 -17.40 -9.57
C LEU A 262 2.63 -17.60 -11.07
N ALA A 263 3.44 -18.56 -11.49
CA ALA A 263 3.58 -18.93 -12.90
C ALA A 263 2.25 -19.46 -13.48
N ALA A 264 1.53 -20.30 -12.73
CA ALA A 264 0.20 -20.77 -13.11
C ALA A 264 -0.80 -19.61 -13.23
N PHE A 265 -0.76 -18.63 -12.30
CA PHE A 265 -1.54 -17.41 -12.39
C PHE A 265 -1.25 -16.64 -13.68
N VAL A 266 0.02 -16.38 -13.99
CA VAL A 266 0.41 -15.67 -15.22
C VAL A 266 -0.06 -16.43 -16.48
N MET A 267 0.15 -17.74 -16.54
CA MET A 267 -0.32 -18.58 -17.65
C MET A 267 -1.83 -18.54 -17.80
N TRP A 268 -2.56 -18.57 -16.68
CA TRP A 268 -4.02 -18.43 -16.69
C TRP A 268 -4.46 -17.07 -17.21
N GLN A 269 -3.85 -15.97 -16.72
CA GLN A 269 -4.18 -14.60 -17.14
C GLN A 269 -3.91 -14.36 -18.63
N LEU A 270 -2.93 -15.02 -19.23
CA LEU A 270 -2.67 -14.97 -20.68
C LEU A 270 -3.77 -15.63 -21.52
N ARG A 271 -4.52 -16.58 -20.94
CA ARG A 271 -5.56 -17.35 -21.63
C ARG A 271 -6.98 -16.95 -21.23
N ALA A 272 -7.15 -16.29 -20.11
CA ALA A 272 -8.46 -15.92 -19.59
C ALA A 272 -9.16 -14.90 -20.51
N ALA A 273 -10.44 -15.12 -20.80
CA ALA A 273 -11.25 -14.20 -21.60
C ALA A 273 -11.44 -12.84 -20.88
N TYR A 274 -11.57 -12.87 -19.55
CA TYR A 274 -11.76 -11.69 -18.70
C TYR A 274 -10.75 -11.72 -17.54
N PRO A 275 -9.46 -11.39 -17.82
CA PRO A 275 -8.41 -11.52 -16.84
C PRO A 275 -8.54 -10.44 -15.74
N LEU A 276 -8.21 -10.80 -14.48
CA LEU A 276 -8.06 -9.85 -13.38
C LEU A 276 -6.95 -8.84 -13.65
N MET A 277 -5.85 -9.33 -14.24
CA MET A 277 -4.69 -8.55 -14.63
C MET A 277 -4.40 -8.79 -16.12
N ASN A 278 -4.66 -7.79 -16.95
CA ASN A 278 -4.38 -7.92 -18.37
C ASN A 278 -2.87 -7.90 -18.64
N MET A 279 -2.33 -9.04 -19.10
CA MET A 279 -0.89 -9.17 -19.37
C MET A 279 -0.39 -8.28 -20.51
N ARG A 280 -1.29 -7.71 -21.34
CA ARG A 280 -0.94 -6.68 -22.34
C ARG A 280 -0.31 -5.44 -21.71
N LEU A 281 -0.58 -5.17 -20.41
CA LEU A 281 0.07 -4.09 -19.69
C LEU A 281 1.60 -4.21 -19.71
N TYR A 282 2.13 -5.41 -19.65
CA TYR A 282 3.57 -5.66 -19.65
C TYR A 282 4.23 -5.52 -21.05
N SER A 283 3.43 -5.43 -22.12
CA SER A 283 3.96 -5.05 -23.46
C SER A 283 4.31 -3.56 -23.53
N TYR A 284 3.71 -2.73 -22.68
CA TYR A 284 4.14 -1.34 -22.53
C TYR A 284 5.43 -1.29 -21.70
N ARG A 285 6.54 -0.93 -22.35
CA ARG A 285 7.86 -0.92 -21.72
C ARG A 285 7.92 -0.08 -20.44
N GLN A 286 7.24 1.07 -20.43
CA GLN A 286 7.15 1.95 -19.26
C GLN A 286 6.41 1.28 -18.11
N PHE A 287 5.33 0.56 -18.41
CA PHE A 287 4.58 -0.18 -17.41
C PHE A 287 5.38 -1.32 -16.81
N ALA A 288 6.01 -2.16 -17.65
CA ALA A 288 6.85 -3.28 -17.20
C ALA A 288 7.99 -2.81 -16.30
N ALA A 289 8.67 -1.73 -16.70
CA ALA A 289 9.71 -1.11 -15.88
C ALA A 289 9.16 -0.51 -14.58
N GLY A 290 8.03 0.18 -14.66
CA GLY A 290 7.32 0.74 -13.50
C GLY A 290 6.86 -0.33 -12.51
N ALA A 291 6.45 -1.50 -13.00
CA ALA A 291 6.07 -2.66 -12.17
C ALA A 291 7.25 -3.16 -11.31
N VAL A 292 8.44 -3.30 -11.91
CA VAL A 292 9.67 -3.68 -11.19
C VAL A 292 10.02 -2.60 -10.14
N VAL A 293 9.99 -1.33 -10.54
CA VAL A 293 10.27 -0.22 -9.61
C VAL A 293 9.25 -0.16 -8.49
N ALA A 294 7.95 -0.41 -8.76
CA ALA A 294 6.90 -0.45 -7.74
C ALA A 294 7.16 -1.52 -6.69
N PHE A 295 7.57 -2.72 -7.11
CA PHE A 295 7.93 -3.81 -6.23
C PHE A 295 9.12 -3.44 -5.32
N ILE A 296 10.21 -2.94 -5.90
CA ILE A 296 11.41 -2.52 -5.15
C ILE A 296 11.11 -1.29 -4.26
N TYR A 297 10.29 -0.35 -4.73
CA TYR A 297 9.82 0.77 -3.91
C TYR A 297 9.07 0.29 -2.67
N GLY A 298 8.18 -0.70 -2.83
CA GLY A 298 7.49 -1.32 -1.71
C GLY A 298 8.46 -1.96 -0.72
N ALA A 299 9.41 -2.76 -1.21
CA ALA A 299 10.44 -3.39 -0.40
C ALA A 299 11.28 -2.35 0.37
N GLY A 300 11.71 -1.27 -0.28
CA GLY A 300 12.46 -0.19 0.35
C GLY A 300 11.65 0.60 1.39
N LEU A 301 10.37 0.92 1.09
CA LEU A 301 9.49 1.64 2.00
C LEU A 301 9.24 0.86 3.29
N PHE A 302 8.77 -0.38 3.18
CA PHE A 302 8.45 -1.20 4.34
C PHE A 302 9.71 -1.76 5.00
N GLY A 303 10.74 -2.12 4.21
CA GLY A 303 12.05 -2.56 4.71
C GLY A 303 12.72 -1.51 5.58
N SER A 304 12.75 -0.23 5.13
CA SER A 304 13.30 0.87 5.95
C SER A 304 12.48 1.12 7.22
N THR A 305 11.16 0.94 7.14
CA THR A 305 10.27 1.11 8.30
C THR A 305 10.47 0.01 9.35
N TYR A 306 10.91 -1.18 8.93
CA TYR A 306 11.23 -2.30 9.80
C TYR A 306 12.69 -2.27 10.29
N LEU A 307 13.66 -2.24 9.38
CA LEU A 307 15.09 -2.42 9.73
C LEU A 307 15.63 -1.29 10.59
N LEU A 308 15.24 -0.04 10.34
CA LEU A 308 15.81 1.12 11.02
C LEU A 308 15.48 1.14 12.52
N PRO A 309 14.22 0.97 12.97
CA PRO A 309 13.93 0.86 14.40
C PRO A 309 14.56 -0.36 15.07
N VAL A 310 14.63 -1.50 14.35
CA VAL A 310 15.24 -2.72 14.87
C VAL A 310 16.74 -2.52 15.07
N TYR A 311 17.44 -1.89 14.13
CA TYR A 311 18.84 -1.50 14.26
C TYR A 311 19.09 -0.62 15.48
N MET A 312 18.29 0.45 15.62
CA MET A 312 18.45 1.39 16.73
C MET A 312 18.20 0.75 18.10
N GLN A 313 17.24 -0.15 18.20
CA GLN A 313 16.90 -0.80 19.46
C GLN A 313 17.83 -1.96 19.80
N MET A 314 18.22 -2.78 18.82
CA MET A 314 18.98 -4.02 19.06
C MET A 314 20.50 -3.86 18.95
N ALA A 315 20.97 -3.02 18.03
CA ALA A 315 22.42 -2.81 17.83
C ALA A 315 22.92 -1.57 18.58
N LEU A 316 22.13 -0.49 18.65
CA LEU A 316 22.52 0.75 19.34
C LEU A 316 21.91 0.89 20.75
N GLU A 317 21.06 -0.07 21.16
CA GLU A 317 20.43 -0.12 22.49
C GLU A 317 19.60 1.14 22.84
N TYR A 318 19.03 1.79 21.81
CA TYR A 318 18.14 2.92 22.02
C TYR A 318 16.78 2.47 22.59
N THR A 319 16.19 3.29 23.44
CA THR A 319 14.82 3.09 23.87
C THR A 319 13.85 3.20 22.68
N PRO A 320 12.70 2.51 22.72
CA PRO A 320 11.70 2.60 21.65
C PRO A 320 11.29 4.05 21.34
N SER A 321 11.16 4.89 22.37
CA SER A 321 10.85 6.31 22.22
C SER A 321 11.93 7.06 21.46
N ARG A 322 13.21 6.82 21.76
CA ARG A 322 14.34 7.45 21.08
C ARG A 322 14.44 7.01 19.61
N ALA A 323 14.20 5.72 19.33
CA ALA A 323 14.12 5.19 17.97
C ALA A 323 12.93 5.80 17.19
N GLY A 324 11.78 5.97 17.83
CA GLY A 324 10.61 6.61 17.25
C GLY A 324 10.85 8.08 16.88
N LEU A 325 11.57 8.82 17.72
CA LEU A 325 11.94 10.22 17.46
C LEU A 325 12.85 10.40 16.23
N VAL A 326 13.63 9.39 15.83
CA VAL A 326 14.38 9.41 14.56
C VAL A 326 13.45 9.30 13.36
N LEU A 327 12.40 8.50 13.47
CA LEU A 327 11.47 8.26 12.36
C LEU A 327 10.46 9.40 12.15
N PHE A 328 10.19 10.20 13.17
CA PHE A 328 9.21 11.29 13.08
C PHE A 328 9.60 12.35 12.03
N PRO A 329 10.80 12.99 12.09
CA PRO A 329 11.21 13.95 11.07
C PRO A 329 11.34 13.29 9.68
N ALA A 330 11.73 12.03 9.61
CA ALA A 330 11.80 11.28 8.37
C ALA A 330 10.40 11.09 7.73
N GLY A 331 9.36 10.81 8.54
CA GLY A 331 7.98 10.72 8.09
C GLY A 331 7.43 12.06 7.57
N VAL A 332 7.71 13.15 8.28
CA VAL A 332 7.34 14.51 7.85
C VAL A 332 8.01 14.85 6.51
N MET A 333 9.31 14.57 6.38
CA MET A 333 10.05 14.83 5.14
C MET A 333 9.55 13.99 3.97
N LEU A 334 9.12 12.74 4.19
CA LEU A 334 8.47 11.94 3.15
C LEU A 334 7.20 12.64 2.63
N ALA A 335 6.33 13.09 3.51
CA ALA A 335 5.10 13.77 3.14
C ALA A 335 5.36 15.08 2.39
N LEU A 336 6.29 15.90 2.88
CA LEU A 336 6.69 17.15 2.23
C LEU A 336 7.32 16.90 0.85
N THR A 337 8.19 15.88 0.75
CA THR A 337 8.85 15.54 -0.51
C THR A 337 7.84 15.07 -1.56
N ILE A 338 6.86 14.24 -1.18
CA ILE A 338 5.78 13.85 -2.11
C ILE A 338 5.03 15.08 -2.62
N ALA A 339 4.69 16.02 -1.73
CA ALA A 339 3.99 17.25 -2.09
C ALA A 339 4.79 18.13 -3.05
N VAL A 340 6.10 18.23 -2.87
CA VAL A 340 7.01 18.99 -3.74
C VAL A 340 7.29 18.23 -5.04
N ALA A 341 7.64 16.95 -4.95
CA ALA A 341 8.02 16.13 -6.10
C ALA A 341 6.93 16.07 -7.17
N GLY A 342 5.66 15.97 -6.75
CA GLY A 342 4.57 15.94 -7.71
C GLY A 342 4.32 17.25 -8.47
N ARG A 343 4.80 18.40 -7.92
CA ARG A 343 4.75 19.66 -8.69
C ARG A 343 5.74 19.70 -9.84
N PHE A 344 6.78 18.88 -9.76
CA PHE A 344 7.82 18.81 -10.78
C PHE A 344 7.64 17.67 -11.78
N THR A 345 6.63 16.82 -11.63
CA THR A 345 6.41 15.65 -12.51
C THR A 345 6.17 16.01 -13.99
N HIS A 346 5.71 17.23 -14.28
CA HIS A 346 5.56 17.73 -15.65
C HIS A 346 6.79 18.47 -16.19
N ARG A 347 7.72 18.87 -15.30
CA ARG A 347 8.98 19.55 -15.70
C ARG A 347 10.15 18.60 -15.80
N ILE A 348 10.17 17.57 -14.95
CA ILE A 348 11.25 16.59 -14.88
C ILE A 348 10.73 15.25 -15.43
N ALA A 349 11.48 14.66 -16.33
CA ALA A 349 11.11 13.37 -16.93
C ALA A 349 10.98 12.29 -15.82
N PRO A 350 9.92 11.45 -15.84
CA PRO A 350 9.65 10.47 -14.78
C PRO A 350 10.83 9.55 -14.46
N HIS A 351 11.56 9.07 -15.49
CA HIS A 351 12.72 8.19 -15.28
C HIS A 351 13.86 8.89 -14.50
N VAL A 352 14.07 10.20 -14.69
CA VAL A 352 15.11 10.96 -13.97
C VAL A 352 14.71 11.10 -12.50
N GLN A 353 13.46 11.50 -12.24
CA GLN A 353 12.98 11.70 -10.87
C GLN A 353 12.92 10.38 -10.09
N VAL A 354 12.49 9.28 -10.72
CA VAL A 354 12.50 7.93 -10.13
C VAL A 354 13.92 7.46 -9.85
N SER A 355 14.85 7.60 -10.82
CA SER A 355 16.25 7.20 -10.62
C SER A 355 16.94 8.02 -9.54
N PHE A 356 16.69 9.33 -9.48
CA PHE A 356 17.20 10.19 -8.41
C PHE A 356 16.68 9.74 -7.04
N GLY A 357 15.38 9.44 -6.94
CA GLY A 357 14.80 8.94 -5.69
C GLY A 357 15.36 7.57 -5.27
N LEU A 358 15.55 6.64 -6.21
CA LEU A 358 16.20 5.34 -5.95
C LEU A 358 17.66 5.51 -5.53
N ALA A 359 18.40 6.45 -6.14
CA ALA A 359 19.78 6.75 -5.77
C ALA A 359 19.87 7.27 -4.32
N LEU A 360 19.00 8.22 -3.93
CA LEU A 360 18.95 8.72 -2.55
C LEU A 360 18.59 7.64 -1.54
N LEU A 361 17.61 6.80 -1.89
CA LEU A 361 17.19 5.69 -1.03
C LEU A 361 18.33 4.66 -0.87
N SER A 362 18.94 4.25 -1.98
CA SER A 362 20.10 3.35 -1.96
C SER A 362 21.25 3.94 -1.17
N LEU A 363 21.60 5.20 -1.42
CA LEU A 363 22.67 5.90 -0.68
C LEU A 363 22.40 5.94 0.81
N SER A 364 21.16 6.17 1.23
CA SER A 364 20.77 6.11 2.64
C SER A 364 21.11 4.77 3.27
N PHE A 365 20.76 3.66 2.60
CA PHE A 365 21.08 2.31 3.09
C PHE A 365 22.57 2.00 3.06
N LEU A 366 23.28 2.39 1.99
CA LEU A 366 24.74 2.20 1.89
C LEU A 366 25.52 3.00 2.96
N LEU A 367 25.05 4.21 3.30
CA LEU A 367 25.65 5.00 4.38
C LEU A 367 25.29 4.45 5.75
N LEU A 368 24.08 3.89 5.95
CA LEU A 368 23.72 3.18 7.17
C LEU A 368 24.60 1.94 7.38
N ALA A 369 25.01 1.26 6.31
CA ALA A 369 25.93 0.11 6.36
C ALA A 369 27.38 0.48 6.77
N LEU A 370 27.71 1.76 6.85
CA LEU A 370 28.97 2.27 7.40
C LEU A 370 28.81 2.75 8.85
N GLY A 371 27.66 2.44 9.45
CA GLY A 371 27.30 2.85 10.80
C GLY A 371 28.19 2.20 11.86
N SER A 372 28.34 2.86 12.99
CA SER A 372 29.07 2.32 14.15
C SER A 372 28.36 2.71 15.44
N ARG A 373 28.79 2.15 16.57
CA ARG A 373 28.30 2.57 17.89
C ARG A 373 28.51 4.07 18.14
N ALA A 374 29.56 4.64 17.56
CA ALA A 374 29.91 6.05 17.69
C ALA A 374 29.14 6.97 16.75
N THR A 375 28.28 6.42 15.88
CA THR A 375 27.49 7.23 14.93
C THR A 375 26.57 8.19 15.70
N PRO A 376 26.72 9.52 15.52
CA PRO A 376 25.91 10.48 16.22
C PRO A 376 24.41 10.33 15.89
N TYR A 377 23.56 10.57 16.87
CA TYR A 377 22.10 10.50 16.71
C TYR A 377 21.58 11.33 15.52
N LEU A 378 22.11 12.56 15.35
CA LEU A 378 21.71 13.44 14.23
C LEU A 378 22.08 12.87 12.86
N VAL A 379 23.16 12.09 12.76
CA VAL A 379 23.52 11.40 11.51
C VAL A 379 22.49 10.32 11.18
N LEU A 380 22.04 9.54 12.15
CA LEU A 380 20.96 8.56 11.95
C LEU A 380 19.67 9.23 11.49
N VAL A 381 19.31 10.37 12.10
CA VAL A 381 18.16 11.18 11.65
C VAL A 381 18.35 11.65 10.21
N ALA A 382 19.52 12.19 9.87
CA ALA A 382 19.82 12.67 8.53
C ALA A 382 19.75 11.56 7.48
N LEU A 383 20.27 10.37 7.79
CA LEU A 383 20.22 9.21 6.90
C LEU A 383 18.78 8.68 6.72
N ALA A 384 18.00 8.63 7.80
CA ALA A 384 16.58 8.27 7.73
C ALA A 384 15.82 9.28 6.86
N VAL A 385 16.05 10.58 7.04
CA VAL A 385 15.46 11.66 6.23
C VAL A 385 15.86 11.52 4.76
N LEU A 386 17.14 11.27 4.47
CA LEU A 386 17.65 11.08 3.10
C LEU A 386 16.90 9.96 2.37
N GLY A 387 16.73 8.80 3.01
CA GLY A 387 15.98 7.69 2.44
C GLY A 387 14.50 8.03 2.19
N ARG A 388 13.87 8.80 3.10
CA ARG A 388 12.48 9.23 2.96
C ARG A 388 12.31 10.29 1.86
N ILE A 389 13.27 11.18 1.66
CA ILE A 389 13.31 12.08 0.50
C ILE A 389 13.36 11.25 -0.79
N GLY A 390 14.23 10.23 -0.85
CA GLY A 390 14.28 9.31 -1.98
C GLY A 390 12.91 8.69 -2.28
N LEU A 391 12.26 8.10 -1.29
CA LEU A 391 10.91 7.52 -1.42
C LEU A 391 9.86 8.54 -1.88
N GLY A 392 9.92 9.76 -1.37
CA GLY A 392 9.00 10.83 -1.73
C GLY A 392 9.12 11.27 -3.19
N CYS A 393 10.33 11.28 -3.74
CA CYS A 393 10.58 11.58 -5.15
C CYS A 393 10.04 10.50 -6.09
N ILE A 394 10.08 9.22 -5.69
CA ILE A 394 9.70 8.09 -6.54
C ILE A 394 8.19 8.05 -6.79
N LEU A 395 7.36 8.13 -5.75
CA LEU A 395 5.95 7.76 -5.81
C LEU A 395 5.12 8.51 -6.86
N PRO A 396 5.15 9.87 -6.96
CA PRO A 396 4.37 10.59 -7.96
C PRO A 396 4.79 10.26 -9.38
N SER A 397 6.11 10.25 -9.63
CA SER A 397 6.67 10.01 -10.96
C SER A 397 6.55 8.56 -11.41
N LEU A 398 6.62 7.61 -10.49
CA LEU A 398 6.37 6.19 -10.78
C LEU A 398 4.93 5.98 -11.25
N THR A 399 3.96 6.54 -10.51
CA THR A 399 2.53 6.38 -10.84
C THR A 399 2.21 6.95 -12.22
N LEU A 400 2.70 8.16 -12.52
CA LEU A 400 2.47 8.80 -13.83
C LEU A 400 3.31 8.16 -14.95
N GLY A 401 4.57 7.90 -14.67
CA GLY A 401 5.51 7.36 -15.66
C GLY A 401 5.17 5.94 -16.12
N ALA A 402 4.74 5.08 -15.19
CA ALA A 402 4.33 3.71 -15.51
C ALA A 402 3.04 3.66 -16.36
N MET A 403 2.14 4.63 -16.19
CA MET A 403 0.87 4.70 -16.92
C MET A 403 0.96 5.48 -18.23
N ARG A 404 2.09 6.12 -18.54
CA ARG A 404 2.24 6.92 -19.74
C ARG A 404 2.19 6.05 -20.99
N GLY A 405 1.29 6.39 -21.91
CA GLY A 405 1.08 5.63 -23.15
C GLY A 405 0.28 4.34 -22.99
N VAL A 406 -0.17 4.01 -21.79
CA VAL A 406 -1.10 2.89 -21.56
C VAL A 406 -2.50 3.27 -22.03
N ASP A 407 -3.17 2.34 -22.72
CA ASP A 407 -4.54 2.52 -23.18
C ASP A 407 -5.47 2.93 -22.02
N PHE A 408 -6.35 3.89 -22.29
CA PHE A 408 -7.28 4.44 -21.29
C PHE A 408 -8.16 3.36 -20.64
N THR A 409 -8.53 2.32 -21.40
CA THR A 409 -9.33 1.17 -20.92
C THR A 409 -8.56 0.35 -19.86
N LEU A 410 -7.22 0.29 -19.95
CA LEU A 410 -6.34 -0.47 -19.06
C LEU A 410 -5.88 0.31 -17.83
N ILE A 411 -6.17 1.62 -17.71
CA ILE A 411 -5.69 2.46 -16.60
C ILE A 411 -6.11 1.88 -15.24
N ALA A 412 -7.35 1.39 -15.10
CA ALA A 412 -7.83 0.84 -13.85
C ALA A 412 -7.05 -0.43 -13.45
N GLN A 413 -6.83 -1.34 -14.41
CA GLN A 413 -6.06 -2.56 -14.18
C GLN A 413 -4.58 -2.24 -13.92
N GLY A 414 -3.99 -1.33 -14.68
CA GLY A 414 -2.61 -0.91 -14.48
C GLY A 414 -2.37 -0.27 -13.11
N SER A 415 -3.25 0.63 -12.68
CA SER A 415 -3.15 1.25 -11.35
C SER A 415 -3.29 0.23 -10.22
N SER A 416 -4.23 -0.71 -10.34
CA SER A 416 -4.41 -1.80 -9.36
C SER A 416 -3.20 -2.72 -9.32
N CYS A 417 -2.64 -3.07 -10.48
CA CYS A 417 -1.43 -3.88 -10.60
C CYS A 417 -0.21 -3.23 -9.95
N ILE A 418 0.04 -1.94 -10.20
CA ILE A 418 1.15 -1.19 -9.56
C ILE A 418 0.99 -1.16 -8.04
N ASN A 419 -0.23 -0.93 -7.52
CA ASN A 419 -0.48 -0.96 -6.08
C ASN A 419 -0.30 -2.36 -5.48
N PHE A 420 -0.80 -3.40 -6.17
CA PHE A 420 -0.60 -4.81 -5.79
C PHE A 420 0.89 -5.17 -5.71
N LEU A 421 1.67 -4.87 -6.76
CA LEU A 421 3.09 -5.16 -6.80
C LEU A 421 3.87 -4.39 -5.73
N ARG A 422 3.52 -3.13 -5.49
CA ARG A 422 4.09 -2.33 -4.41
C ARG A 422 3.83 -2.96 -3.04
N GLN A 423 2.62 -3.42 -2.78
CA GLN A 423 2.25 -4.05 -1.51
C GLN A 423 2.92 -5.42 -1.34
N LEU A 424 2.90 -6.23 -2.40
CA LEU A 424 3.57 -7.52 -2.43
C LEU A 424 5.08 -7.38 -2.24
N GLY A 425 5.71 -6.42 -2.94
CA GLY A 425 7.12 -6.10 -2.78
C GLY A 425 7.47 -5.66 -1.36
N GLY A 426 6.58 -4.90 -0.73
CA GLY A 426 6.72 -4.49 0.67
C GLY A 426 6.70 -5.67 1.63
N ALA A 427 5.74 -6.56 1.49
CA ALA A 427 5.59 -7.74 2.34
C ALA A 427 6.79 -8.72 2.18
N ILE A 428 7.14 -9.05 0.93
CA ILE A 428 8.29 -9.93 0.64
C ILE A 428 9.60 -9.26 1.07
N GLY A 429 9.77 -7.95 0.80
CA GLY A 429 10.99 -7.22 1.12
C GLY A 429 11.27 -7.17 2.64
N VAL A 430 10.25 -6.91 3.47
CA VAL A 430 10.40 -6.96 4.93
C VAL A 430 10.76 -8.36 5.40
N SER A 431 10.07 -9.39 4.88
CA SER A 431 10.34 -10.77 5.27
C SER A 431 11.76 -11.20 4.89
N LEU A 432 12.21 -10.92 3.65
CA LEU A 432 13.58 -11.23 3.21
C LEU A 432 14.64 -10.47 4.01
N ALA A 433 14.39 -9.19 4.29
CA ALA A 433 15.31 -8.40 5.12
C ALA A 433 15.42 -8.96 6.55
N GLY A 434 14.29 -9.41 7.13
CA GLY A 434 14.26 -10.04 8.45
C GLY A 434 14.96 -11.39 8.49
N VAL A 435 14.77 -12.25 7.47
CA VAL A 435 15.45 -13.55 7.34
C VAL A 435 16.96 -13.34 7.12
N GLY A 436 17.33 -12.44 6.19
CA GLY A 436 18.74 -12.11 5.93
C GLY A 436 19.46 -11.60 7.17
N LEU A 437 18.81 -10.70 7.91
CA LEU A 437 19.35 -10.20 9.18
C LEU A 437 19.56 -11.35 10.20
N GLN A 438 18.57 -12.25 10.33
CA GLN A 438 18.66 -13.35 11.28
C GLN A 438 19.79 -14.33 10.92
N TRP A 439 20.00 -14.62 9.64
CA TRP A 439 21.11 -15.45 9.18
C TRP A 439 22.46 -14.79 9.49
N ARG A 440 22.59 -13.50 9.24
CA ARG A 440 23.83 -12.75 9.57
C ARG A 440 24.08 -12.68 11.08
N LEU A 441 23.03 -12.49 11.87
CA LEU A 441 23.14 -12.55 13.34
C LEU A 441 23.61 -13.94 13.82
N ALA A 442 23.08 -15.01 13.24
CA ALA A 442 23.49 -16.38 13.57
C ALA A 442 24.95 -16.65 13.17
N GLU A 443 25.37 -16.22 11.97
CA GLU A 443 26.73 -16.38 11.47
C GLU A 443 27.74 -15.64 12.34
N HIS A 444 27.42 -14.46 12.85
CA HIS A 444 28.27 -13.68 13.76
C HIS A 444 28.11 -14.07 15.24
N GLY A 445 27.34 -15.14 15.54
CA GLY A 445 27.12 -15.60 16.93
C GLY A 445 26.36 -14.60 17.81
N ALA A 446 25.58 -13.71 17.18
CA ALA A 446 24.93 -12.57 17.82
C ALA A 446 23.40 -12.72 17.87
N LEU A 447 22.88 -13.92 18.21
CA LEU A 447 21.44 -14.19 18.24
C LEU A 447 20.69 -13.20 19.14
N LEU A 448 19.47 -12.86 18.70
CA LEU A 448 18.58 -11.94 19.39
C LEU A 448 18.19 -12.51 20.76
N GLY A 449 18.44 -11.75 21.84
CA GLY A 449 18.04 -12.13 23.21
C GLY A 449 19.20 -12.41 24.18
N GLN A 450 20.45 -12.50 23.73
CA GLN A 450 21.57 -12.58 24.63
C GLN A 450 22.02 -11.19 25.09
N ALA A 451 22.21 -10.99 26.38
CA ALA A 451 22.62 -9.71 26.96
C ALA A 451 24.13 -9.43 26.80
N GLY A 452 24.45 -8.30 26.44
CA GLY A 452 25.45 -7.32 26.40
C GLY A 452 26.91 -7.56 26.71
N ASP A 453 27.69 -8.17 25.80
CA ASP A 453 29.14 -7.96 25.75
C ASP A 453 29.47 -7.02 24.57
N SER A 454 30.53 -6.21 24.70
CA SER A 454 30.95 -5.28 23.62
C SER A 454 31.23 -5.99 22.30
N ALA A 455 31.73 -7.23 22.36
CA ALA A 455 31.96 -8.10 21.21
C ALA A 455 30.62 -8.50 20.55
N LEU A 456 29.60 -8.83 21.33
CA LEU A 456 28.27 -9.18 20.84
C LEU A 456 27.59 -7.99 20.15
N GLN A 457 27.74 -6.80 20.70
CA GLN A 457 27.21 -5.58 20.09
C GLN A 457 27.90 -5.27 18.76
N ALA A 458 29.23 -5.43 18.67
CA ALA A 458 29.97 -5.26 17.42
C ALA A 458 29.51 -6.27 16.35
N ALA A 459 29.28 -7.53 16.75
CA ALA A 459 28.73 -8.56 15.85
C ALA A 459 27.34 -8.22 15.36
N ARG A 460 26.45 -7.68 16.22
CA ARG A 460 25.11 -7.19 15.81
C ARG A 460 25.22 -6.05 14.80
N ILE A 461 26.07 -5.06 15.04
CA ILE A 461 26.29 -3.95 14.11
C ILE A 461 26.71 -4.48 12.74
N ARG A 462 27.70 -5.38 12.67
CA ARG A 462 28.15 -6.00 11.41
C ARG A 462 27.01 -6.70 10.65
N ALA A 463 26.17 -7.47 11.35
CA ALA A 463 25.03 -8.15 10.74
C ALA A 463 24.03 -7.16 10.13
N PHE A 464 23.78 -6.02 10.79
CA PHE A 464 22.96 -4.96 10.23
C PHE A 464 23.62 -4.24 9.05
N ASP A 465 24.93 -3.96 9.11
CA ASP A 465 25.70 -3.31 8.05
C ASP A 465 25.63 -4.12 6.76
N GLU A 466 25.85 -5.44 6.84
CA GLU A 466 25.72 -6.35 5.70
C GLU A 466 24.30 -6.42 5.16
N THR A 467 23.30 -6.38 6.02
CA THR A 467 21.88 -6.35 5.62
C THR A 467 21.54 -5.04 4.94
N PHE A 468 21.98 -3.91 5.47
CA PHE A 468 21.79 -2.60 4.85
C PHE A 468 22.49 -2.51 3.48
N LEU A 469 23.72 -3.03 3.39
CA LEU A 469 24.47 -3.10 2.12
C LEU A 469 23.68 -3.89 1.07
N ALA A 470 23.20 -5.10 1.42
CA ALA A 470 22.44 -5.93 0.51
C ALA A 470 21.16 -5.23 0.02
N VAL A 471 20.38 -4.63 0.93
CA VAL A 471 19.17 -3.88 0.59
C VAL A 471 19.52 -2.67 -0.29
N GLY A 472 20.57 -1.93 0.05
CA GLY A 472 21.03 -0.77 -0.73
C GLY A 472 21.41 -1.15 -2.17
N VAL A 473 22.11 -2.26 -2.39
CA VAL A 473 22.47 -2.78 -3.70
C VAL A 473 21.24 -3.22 -4.50
N VAL A 474 20.28 -3.91 -3.86
CA VAL A 474 19.02 -4.29 -4.51
C VAL A 474 18.24 -3.06 -4.97
N ILE A 475 18.15 -2.02 -4.14
CA ILE A 475 17.50 -0.76 -4.52
C ILE A 475 18.26 -0.08 -5.67
N ALA A 476 19.60 -0.05 -5.64
CA ALA A 476 20.42 0.50 -6.72
C ALA A 476 20.16 -0.21 -8.06
N SER A 477 20.03 -1.55 -8.05
CA SER A 477 19.73 -2.31 -9.27
C SER A 477 18.43 -1.91 -9.95
N ALA A 478 17.44 -1.43 -9.19
CA ALA A 478 16.17 -0.94 -9.73
C ALA A 478 16.32 0.32 -10.60
N MET A 479 17.45 1.05 -10.52
CA MET A 479 17.74 2.17 -11.42
C MET A 479 17.86 1.70 -12.88
N LEU A 480 18.32 0.47 -13.12
CA LEU A 480 18.37 -0.11 -14.47
C LEU A 480 16.97 -0.26 -15.07
N ALA A 481 15.98 -0.60 -14.24
CA ALA A 481 14.57 -0.64 -14.65
C ALA A 481 14.02 0.79 -14.82
N ALA A 482 14.35 1.71 -13.93
CA ALA A 482 13.86 3.10 -13.98
C ALA A 482 14.24 3.81 -15.27
N TRP A 483 15.43 3.55 -15.82
CA TRP A 483 15.86 4.10 -17.11
C TRP A 483 14.99 3.62 -18.29
N ARG A 484 14.33 2.48 -18.18
CA ARG A 484 13.41 1.97 -19.19
C ARG A 484 12.02 2.64 -19.16
N ILE A 485 11.72 3.44 -18.14
CA ILE A 485 10.51 4.30 -18.08
C ILE A 485 10.65 5.50 -19.08
N ARG A 486 11.81 5.70 -19.68
CA ARG A 486 12.06 6.76 -20.66
C ARG A 486 11.11 6.63 -21.86
N PRO A 487 10.41 7.71 -22.25
CA PRO A 487 9.64 7.72 -23.50
C PRO A 487 10.53 7.43 -24.70
N ARG A 488 10.07 6.62 -25.65
CA ARG A 488 10.75 6.56 -26.96
C ARG A 488 10.59 7.90 -27.63
N PRO A 489 11.66 8.46 -28.28
CA PRO A 489 11.46 9.53 -29.23
C PRO A 489 10.46 9.04 -30.28
N ALA A 490 9.50 9.89 -30.64
CA ALA A 490 8.63 9.61 -31.77
C ALA A 490 9.50 9.26 -32.97
N PRO A 491 9.15 8.21 -33.75
CA PRO A 491 9.85 8.01 -35.03
C PRO A 491 9.77 9.32 -35.78
N ALA A 492 10.95 9.80 -36.27
CA ALA A 492 11.02 10.96 -37.12
C ALA A 492 10.09 10.71 -38.32
N ALA A 493 9.09 11.60 -38.50
CA ALA A 493 8.09 11.53 -39.53
C ALA A 493 8.75 11.80 -40.89
#